data_5ce37a02c2135495964a60564b1a2e64
#
_entry.id   5ce37a02c2135495964a60564b1a2e64
#
_cell.length_a   1.000
_cell.length_b   1.000
_cell.length_c   1.000
_cell.angle_alpha   90.00
_cell.angle_beta   90.00
_cell.angle_gamma   90.00
#
_symmetry.space_group_name_H-M   'P 1'
#
loop_
_entity.id
_entity.type
_entity.pdbx_description
1 polymer ?
#
loop_
_entity_poly.entity_id
_entity_poly.type
_entity_poly.pdbx_seq_one_letter_code
_entity_poly.pdbx_strand_id
1 'polypeptide(L)'
;DGDVVVLEDGEMRVERGVIPAGYVYVDGTEVGGADSIIRDRRHLADDGVLIVTIGVNFSTGEILIGPDVDSHGVTSDDDDLHSVIKERVEQSVASLEHPIDPDHLRTRVRNSATRAVKKAVKRRPVVLPVVIEV
;
A
#
# COMPACT_ATOMS: atom_id res chain seq x y z
N ASP A 1 3.84 10.92 27.29
CA ASP A 1 3.07 12.18 27.29
C ASP A 1 1.91 12.06 28.27
N GLY A 2 1.53 13.20 28.91
CA GLY A 2 0.44 13.25 29.86
C GLY A 2 0.78 12.74 31.27
N ASP A 3 2.02 12.41 31.53
CA ASP A 3 2.48 12.03 32.86
C ASP A 3 2.74 13.30 33.72
N VAL A 4 2.38 13.25 34.98
CA VAL A 4 2.63 14.32 35.93
C VAL A 4 3.65 13.85 36.96
N VAL A 5 4.69 14.65 37.18
CA VAL A 5 5.67 14.42 38.23
C VAL A 5 5.30 15.31 39.42
N VAL A 6 5.04 14.71 40.54
CA VAL A 6 4.75 15.41 41.80
C VAL A 6 5.95 15.31 42.73
N LEU A 7 6.42 16.47 43.22
CA LEU A 7 7.49 16.59 44.19
C LEU A 7 6.87 17.18 45.46
N GLU A 8 6.85 16.43 46.54
CA GLU A 8 6.26 16.83 47.80
C GLU A 8 7.09 16.26 48.95
N ASP A 9 7.44 17.10 49.93
CA ASP A 9 8.20 16.74 51.13
C ASP A 9 9.53 15.99 50.88
N GLY A 10 10.16 16.27 49.71
CA GLY A 10 11.40 15.62 49.32
C GLY A 10 11.22 14.25 48.63
N GLU A 11 9.98 13.82 48.46
CA GLU A 11 9.63 12.61 47.71
C GLU A 11 9.16 12.95 46.29
N MET A 12 9.45 12.05 45.33
CA MET A 12 9.02 12.16 43.94
C MET A 12 8.10 10.99 43.61
N ARG A 13 6.95 11.31 43.01
CA ARG A 13 6.07 10.31 42.42
C ARG A 13 5.69 10.68 40.98
N VAL A 14 5.47 9.67 40.14
CA VAL A 14 5.03 9.86 38.78
C VAL A 14 3.62 9.29 38.60
N GLU A 15 2.68 10.17 38.27
CA GLU A 15 1.30 9.80 37.93
C GLU A 15 1.17 9.73 36.41
N ARG A 16 0.96 8.52 35.86
CA ARG A 16 0.97 8.29 34.40
C ARG A 16 -0.39 8.53 33.77
N GLY A 17 -0.41 9.20 32.62
CA GLY A 17 -1.61 9.41 31.81
C GLY A 17 -2.68 10.29 32.49
N VAL A 18 -2.29 11.14 33.39
CA VAL A 18 -3.23 12.02 34.17
C VAL A 18 -3.77 13.16 33.32
N ILE A 19 -2.91 13.67 32.40
CA ILE A 19 -3.30 14.74 31.46
C ILE A 19 -3.60 14.11 30.11
N PRO A 20 -4.78 14.35 29.51
CA PRO A 20 -5.06 13.93 28.16
C PRO A 20 -4.01 14.49 27.20
N ALA A 21 -3.20 13.60 26.63
CA ALA A 21 -2.17 13.95 25.67
C ALA A 21 -2.35 13.09 24.42
N GLY A 22 -2.05 13.66 23.26
CA GLY A 22 -2.13 12.99 21.98
C GLY A 22 -1.19 13.63 20.96
N TYR A 23 -1.05 12.98 19.83
CA TYR A 23 -0.24 13.50 18.74
C TYR A 23 -1.08 14.42 17.86
N VAL A 24 -0.59 15.62 17.63
CA VAL A 24 -1.09 16.51 16.58
C VAL A 24 -0.06 16.49 15.47
N TYR A 25 -0.47 15.96 14.32
CA TYR A 25 0.41 15.86 13.17
C TYR A 25 0.39 17.17 12.37
N VAL A 26 1.57 17.55 11.90
CA VAL A 26 1.77 18.76 11.10
C VAL A 26 2.44 18.36 9.79
N ASP A 27 1.88 18.76 8.65
CA ASP A 27 2.49 18.64 7.34
C ASP A 27 2.63 20.05 6.72
N GLY A 28 3.88 20.56 6.72
CA GLY A 28 4.14 21.93 6.30
C GLY A 28 3.42 22.95 7.18
N THR A 29 2.47 23.68 6.61
CA THR A 29 1.65 24.69 7.30
C THR A 29 0.30 24.16 7.79
N GLU A 30 -0.06 22.91 7.44
CA GLU A 30 -1.34 22.31 7.85
C GLU A 30 -1.21 21.59 9.19
N VAL A 31 -2.03 22.00 10.13
CA VAL A 31 -2.13 21.42 11.46
C VAL A 31 -3.46 20.68 11.60
N GLY A 32 -3.41 19.38 11.88
CA GLY A 32 -4.60 18.56 12.13
C GLY A 32 -5.39 18.10 10.88
N GLY A 33 -5.03 18.56 9.66
CA GLY A 33 -5.63 18.11 8.38
C GLY A 33 -4.89 16.97 7.70
N ALA A 34 -3.71 16.61 8.21
CA ALA A 34 -2.76 15.69 7.57
C ALA A 34 -3.01 14.20 7.87
N ASP A 35 -4.08 13.83 8.55
CA ASP A 35 -4.30 12.46 9.04
C ASP A 35 -4.32 11.40 7.93
N SER A 36 -4.87 11.73 6.76
CA SER A 36 -4.89 10.81 5.62
C SER A 36 -3.50 10.63 5.02
N ILE A 37 -2.76 11.72 4.83
CA ILE A 37 -1.40 11.72 4.27
C ILE A 37 -0.45 10.97 5.20
N ILE A 38 -0.54 11.19 6.50
CA ILE A 38 0.30 10.52 7.50
C ILE A 38 -0.04 9.03 7.59
N ARG A 39 -1.32 8.68 7.47
CA ARG A 39 -1.74 7.28 7.41
C ARG A 39 -1.18 6.58 6.19
N ASP A 40 -1.24 7.22 5.02
CA ASP A 40 -0.68 6.68 3.78
C ASP A 40 0.84 6.51 3.87
N ARG A 41 1.55 7.52 4.41
CA ARG A 41 3.01 7.43 4.65
C ARG A 41 3.38 6.30 5.60
N ARG A 42 2.61 6.09 6.67
CA ARG A 42 2.82 4.96 7.60
C ARG A 42 2.57 3.63 6.92
N HIS A 43 1.49 3.51 6.16
CA HIS A 43 1.18 2.30 5.40
C HIS A 43 2.31 1.97 4.42
N LEU A 44 2.83 2.96 3.68
CA LEU A 44 3.99 2.79 2.81
C LEU A 44 5.25 2.36 3.57
N ALA A 45 5.49 2.93 4.77
CA ALA A 45 6.64 2.60 5.59
C ALA A 45 6.55 1.20 6.22
N ASP A 46 5.36 0.79 6.64
CA ASP A 46 5.15 -0.47 7.36
C ASP A 46 5.04 -1.67 6.41
N ASP A 47 4.30 -1.52 5.32
CA ASP A 47 3.96 -2.62 4.41
C ASP A 47 4.63 -2.54 3.02
N GLY A 48 5.19 -1.37 2.68
CA GLY A 48 5.87 -1.15 1.40
C GLY A 48 4.94 -0.80 0.25
N VAL A 49 5.50 -0.77 -0.96
CA VAL A 49 4.79 -0.48 -2.22
C VAL A 49 5.08 -1.54 -3.27
N LEU A 50 4.07 -1.83 -4.09
CA LEU A 50 4.14 -2.73 -5.23
C LEU A 50 3.61 -2.00 -6.46
N ILE A 51 4.41 -1.93 -7.51
CA ILE A 51 4.04 -1.35 -8.80
C ILE A 51 3.85 -2.49 -9.79
N VAL A 52 2.72 -2.50 -10.49
CA VAL A 52 2.42 -3.50 -11.53
C VAL A 52 2.15 -2.77 -12.83
N THR A 53 3.04 -2.92 -13.81
CA THR A 53 2.94 -2.28 -15.13
C THR A 53 2.48 -3.28 -16.16
N ILE A 54 1.45 -2.94 -16.94
CA ILE A 54 0.91 -3.79 -18.00
C ILE A 54 0.45 -2.94 -19.18
N GLY A 55 0.82 -3.36 -20.40
CA GLY A 55 0.32 -2.80 -21.66
C GLY A 55 -0.63 -3.77 -22.34
N VAL A 56 -1.84 -3.32 -22.62
CA VAL A 56 -2.93 -4.16 -23.14
C VAL A 56 -3.62 -3.47 -24.31
N ASN A 57 -3.90 -4.23 -25.35
CA ASN A 57 -4.83 -3.80 -26.40
C ASN A 57 -6.26 -3.93 -25.86
N PHE A 58 -6.95 -2.81 -25.64
CA PHE A 58 -8.28 -2.82 -25.01
C PHE A 58 -9.36 -3.44 -25.89
N SER A 59 -9.15 -3.46 -27.22
CA SER A 59 -10.11 -4.07 -28.13
C SER A 59 -10.02 -5.60 -28.16
N THR A 60 -8.83 -6.15 -28.04
CA THR A 60 -8.58 -7.60 -28.14
C THR A 60 -8.30 -8.27 -26.80
N GLY A 61 -7.92 -7.49 -25.77
CA GLY A 61 -7.48 -8.00 -24.49
C GLY A 61 -6.07 -8.58 -24.49
N GLU A 62 -5.35 -8.47 -25.61
CA GLU A 62 -3.99 -8.99 -25.73
C GLU A 62 -3.01 -8.17 -24.88
N ILE A 63 -2.21 -8.87 -24.09
CA ILE A 63 -1.13 -8.26 -23.30
C ILE A 63 0.08 -8.15 -24.21
N LEU A 64 0.52 -6.92 -24.49
CA LEU A 64 1.66 -6.63 -25.37
C LEU A 64 2.90 -6.19 -24.59
N ILE A 65 2.74 -5.70 -23.35
CA ILE A 65 3.83 -5.29 -22.47
C ILE A 65 3.59 -5.85 -21.07
N GLY A 66 4.59 -6.47 -20.46
CA GLY A 66 4.52 -7.01 -19.11
C GLY A 66 3.63 -8.24 -18.95
N PRO A 67 3.01 -8.45 -17.79
CA PRO A 67 3.08 -7.61 -16.58
C PRO A 67 4.48 -7.56 -15.99
N ASP A 68 4.95 -6.35 -15.70
CA ASP A 68 6.15 -6.12 -14.92
C ASP A 68 5.79 -5.73 -13.48
N VAL A 69 6.58 -6.25 -12.54
CA VAL A 69 6.36 -6.04 -11.12
C VAL A 69 7.62 -5.48 -10.51
N ASP A 70 7.46 -4.39 -9.77
CA ASP A 70 8.51 -3.76 -8.99
C ASP A 70 8.01 -3.55 -7.56
N SER A 71 8.88 -3.76 -6.55
CA SER A 71 8.49 -3.67 -5.15
C SER A 71 9.54 -3.03 -4.29
N HIS A 72 9.11 -2.25 -3.29
CA HIS A 72 9.99 -1.68 -2.29
C HIS A 72 9.41 -1.86 -0.89
N GLY A 73 10.24 -2.44 0.02
CA GLY A 73 9.87 -2.63 1.42
C GLY A 73 8.85 -3.73 1.67
N VAL A 74 8.60 -4.62 0.70
CA VAL A 74 7.58 -5.69 0.83
C VAL A 74 8.18 -6.96 1.41
N THR A 75 9.27 -7.48 0.84
CA THR A 75 9.99 -8.68 1.29
C THR A 75 11.46 -8.60 0.89
N SER A 76 12.26 -9.52 1.40
CA SER A 76 13.66 -9.70 0.97
C SER A 76 13.83 -10.71 -0.18
N ASP A 77 12.77 -11.43 -0.52
CA ASP A 77 12.74 -12.43 -1.60
C ASP A 77 11.69 -11.99 -2.64
N ASP A 78 12.10 -11.01 -3.45
CA ASP A 78 11.21 -10.34 -4.39
C ASP A 78 10.97 -11.17 -5.66
N ASP A 79 11.94 -11.97 -6.13
CA ASP A 79 11.86 -12.66 -7.43
C ASP A 79 10.73 -13.70 -7.47
N ASP A 80 10.60 -14.52 -6.43
CA ASP A 80 9.53 -15.52 -6.32
C ASP A 80 8.17 -14.85 -6.19
N LEU A 81 8.09 -13.77 -5.39
CA LEU A 81 6.86 -13.00 -5.22
C LEU A 81 6.43 -12.35 -6.54
N HIS A 82 7.37 -11.73 -7.27
CA HIS A 82 7.09 -11.08 -8.55
C HIS A 82 6.55 -12.09 -9.57
N SER A 83 7.14 -13.29 -9.66
CA SER A 83 6.69 -14.35 -10.57
C SER A 83 5.25 -14.78 -10.27
N VAL A 84 4.89 -14.97 -9.01
CA VAL A 84 3.53 -15.32 -8.59
C VAL A 84 2.54 -14.21 -8.93
N ILE A 85 2.93 -12.95 -8.76
CA ILE A 85 2.06 -11.80 -9.07
C ILE A 85 1.83 -11.70 -10.57
N LYS A 86 2.89 -11.81 -11.38
CA LYS A 86 2.82 -11.77 -12.86
C LYS A 86 1.82 -12.79 -13.38
N GLU A 87 1.98 -14.06 -12.98
CA GLU A 87 1.08 -15.14 -13.40
C GLU A 87 -0.39 -14.86 -13.01
N ARG A 88 -0.61 -14.38 -11.79
CA ARG A 88 -1.97 -14.06 -11.31
C ARG A 88 -2.61 -12.88 -12.03
N VAL A 89 -1.83 -11.88 -12.37
CA VAL A 89 -2.30 -10.72 -13.14
C VAL A 89 -2.65 -11.16 -14.57
N GLU A 90 -1.79 -11.91 -15.25
CA GLU A 90 -2.05 -12.45 -16.60
C GLU A 90 -3.35 -13.26 -16.65
N GLN A 91 -3.52 -14.21 -15.74
CA GLN A 91 -4.73 -15.02 -15.64
C GLN A 91 -5.98 -14.16 -15.42
N SER A 92 -5.87 -13.10 -14.61
CA SER A 92 -7.00 -12.23 -14.29
C SER A 92 -7.39 -11.32 -15.46
N VAL A 93 -6.44 -10.90 -16.28
CA VAL A 93 -6.67 -10.10 -17.50
C VAL A 93 -7.26 -10.96 -18.61
N ALA A 94 -6.72 -12.15 -18.82
CA ALA A 94 -7.23 -13.09 -19.82
C ALA A 94 -8.71 -13.49 -19.64
N SER A 95 -9.24 -13.31 -18.42
CA SER A 95 -10.63 -13.60 -18.09
C SER A 95 -11.60 -12.43 -18.29
N LEU A 96 -11.11 -11.27 -18.77
CA LEU A 96 -11.95 -10.09 -18.99
C LEU A 96 -12.70 -10.18 -20.32
N GLU A 97 -13.92 -9.64 -20.34
CA GLU A 97 -14.70 -9.44 -21.54
C GLU A 97 -14.17 -8.25 -22.35
N HIS A 98 -14.32 -8.32 -23.68
CA HIS A 98 -13.85 -7.28 -24.59
C HIS A 98 -15.01 -6.49 -25.19
N PRO A 99 -14.86 -5.20 -25.50
CA PRO A 99 -13.66 -4.35 -25.20
C PRO A 99 -13.47 -4.11 -23.71
N ILE A 100 -12.21 -3.95 -23.29
CA ILE A 100 -11.85 -3.78 -21.89
C ILE A 100 -12.03 -2.32 -21.46
N ASP A 101 -12.73 -2.11 -20.38
CA ASP A 101 -12.79 -0.81 -19.69
C ASP A 101 -11.50 -0.56 -18.88
N PRO A 102 -10.82 0.59 -19.07
CA PRO A 102 -9.54 0.89 -18.41
C PRO A 102 -9.61 0.88 -16.87
N ASP A 103 -10.69 1.40 -16.29
CA ASP A 103 -10.83 1.49 -14.84
C ASP A 103 -11.16 0.10 -14.24
N HIS A 104 -11.91 -0.70 -14.98
CA HIS A 104 -12.13 -2.10 -14.63
C HIS A 104 -10.82 -2.88 -14.66
N LEU A 105 -10.00 -2.69 -15.70
CA LEU A 105 -8.69 -3.33 -15.80
C LEU A 105 -7.76 -2.94 -14.64
N ARG A 106 -7.65 -1.63 -14.33
CA ARG A 106 -6.86 -1.16 -13.18
C ARG A 106 -7.30 -1.80 -11.86
N THR A 107 -8.62 -1.85 -11.65
CA THR A 107 -9.19 -2.47 -10.46
C THR A 107 -8.89 -3.97 -10.41
N ARG A 108 -8.99 -4.66 -11.55
CA ARG A 108 -8.71 -6.08 -11.66
C ARG A 108 -7.23 -6.39 -11.37
N VAL A 109 -6.30 -5.65 -11.97
CA VAL A 109 -4.86 -5.79 -11.73
C VAL A 109 -4.53 -5.56 -10.26
N ARG A 110 -5.02 -4.45 -9.68
CA ARG A 110 -4.83 -4.14 -8.25
C ARG A 110 -5.31 -5.27 -7.35
N ASN A 111 -6.53 -5.75 -7.56
CA ASN A 111 -7.13 -6.79 -6.72
C ASN A 111 -6.40 -8.12 -6.85
N SER A 112 -5.96 -8.47 -8.06
CA SER A 112 -5.22 -9.70 -8.32
C SER A 112 -3.86 -9.68 -7.63
N ALA A 113 -3.09 -8.60 -7.79
CA ALA A 113 -1.80 -8.41 -7.15
C ALA A 113 -1.92 -8.38 -5.61
N THR A 114 -2.90 -7.63 -5.07
CA THR A 114 -3.14 -7.56 -3.62
C THR A 114 -3.42 -8.94 -3.01
N ARG A 115 -4.23 -9.77 -3.68
CA ARG A 115 -4.51 -11.14 -3.21
C ARG A 115 -3.28 -12.04 -3.26
N ALA A 116 -2.47 -11.91 -4.31
CA ALA A 116 -1.24 -12.68 -4.46
C ALA A 116 -0.25 -12.36 -3.34
N VAL A 117 0.03 -11.07 -3.10
CA VAL A 117 0.92 -10.62 -2.03
C VAL A 117 0.43 -11.07 -0.65
N LYS A 118 -0.84 -10.83 -0.35
CA LYS A 118 -1.41 -11.21 0.95
C LYS A 118 -1.27 -12.70 1.24
N LYS A 119 -1.37 -13.53 0.20
CA LYS A 119 -1.22 -14.99 0.34
C LYS A 119 0.25 -15.38 0.55
N ALA A 120 1.19 -14.71 -0.12
CA ALA A 120 2.60 -15.05 -0.09
C ALA A 120 3.30 -14.54 1.18
N VAL A 121 3.16 -13.27 1.53
CA VAL A 121 3.97 -12.61 2.59
C VAL A 121 3.16 -12.08 3.77
N LYS A 122 1.84 -12.22 3.78
CA LYS A 122 0.93 -11.73 4.83
C LYS A 122 1.04 -10.23 5.12
N ARG A 123 1.60 -9.46 4.19
CA ARG A 123 1.65 -7.99 4.21
C ARG A 123 0.57 -7.41 3.29
N ARG A 124 0.33 -6.10 3.41
CA ARG A 124 -0.67 -5.38 2.61
C ARG A 124 -0.05 -4.13 1.97
N PRO A 125 0.94 -4.30 1.07
CA PRO A 125 1.57 -3.15 0.44
C PRO A 125 0.56 -2.30 -0.33
N VAL A 126 0.91 -1.04 -0.52
CA VAL A 126 0.17 -0.17 -1.45
C VAL A 126 0.41 -0.67 -2.87
N VAL A 127 -0.63 -1.12 -3.56
CA VAL A 127 -0.53 -1.60 -4.94
C VAL A 127 -0.90 -0.50 -5.92
N LEU A 128 0.05 -0.14 -6.78
CA LEU A 128 -0.07 0.87 -7.83
C LEU A 128 -0.12 0.21 -9.22
N PRO A 129 -1.30 -0.01 -9.82
CA PRO A 129 -1.40 -0.52 -11.18
C PRO A 129 -1.11 0.60 -12.19
N VAL A 130 -0.17 0.37 -13.09
CA VAL A 130 0.12 1.21 -14.26
C VAL A 130 -0.40 0.48 -15.50
N VAL A 131 -1.48 0.96 -16.06
CA VAL A 131 -2.13 0.38 -17.24
C VAL A 131 -1.91 1.28 -18.43
N ILE A 132 -1.36 0.72 -19.51
CA ILE A 132 -1.03 1.41 -20.73
C ILE A 132 -1.87 0.78 -21.86
N GLU A 133 -2.56 1.61 -22.62
CA GLU A 133 -3.20 1.20 -23.88
C GLU A 133 -2.15 1.14 -24.99
N VAL A 134 -2.08 0.04 -25.69
CA VAL A 134 -1.13 -0.21 -26.78
C VAL A 134 -1.83 -0.78 -28.00
#